data_023b309e853f18e3daa0654b62a21335
#
_entry.id   023b309e853f18e3daa0654b62a21335
#
_cell.length_a   1.000
_cell.length_b   1.000
_cell.length_c   1.000
_cell.angle_alpha   90.00
_cell.angle_beta   90.00
_cell.angle_gamma   90.00
#
_symmetry.space_group_name_H-M   'P 1'
#
loop_
_entity.id
_entity.type
_entity.pdbx_description
1 polymer ?
#
loop_
_entity_poly.entity_id
_entity_poly.type
_entity_poly.pdbx_seq_one_letter_code
_entity_poly.pdbx_strand_id
1 'polypeptide(L)'
;SQRSGVSVRLTVTNAETMTANAVRRALRLGEVEAAARVCDLDALPASTMGKLEIESLEEGREAQIVGQLMHHAVLTVFRDLVSPGDLGRVVDEIEQHGAVEVGDDVTLAEFTELLSGTPELTKIAAGVAGDAATAAELASAVELVLEGLHLSKRLNKDALGGATTYSGR
;
A
#
# COMPACT_ATOMS: atom_id res chain seq x y z
N SER A 1 11.38 -27.94 18.86
CA SER A 1 9.94 -27.65 18.80
C SER A 1 9.74 -26.37 18.03
N GLN A 2 8.90 -26.40 17.01
CA GLN A 2 8.53 -25.23 16.23
C GLN A 2 7.61 -24.39 17.10
N ARG A 3 8.07 -23.20 17.50
CA ARG A 3 7.35 -22.32 18.42
C ARG A 3 6.47 -21.30 17.73
N SER A 4 6.50 -21.28 16.39
CA SER A 4 5.63 -20.46 15.54
C SER A 4 5.40 -21.16 14.24
N GLY A 5 4.20 -21.05 13.68
CA GLY A 5 3.82 -21.68 12.43
C GLY A 5 2.94 -20.74 11.60
N VAL A 6 3.16 -20.76 10.28
CA VAL A 6 2.31 -20.07 9.32
C VAL A 6 1.70 -21.10 8.39
N SER A 7 0.37 -21.13 8.31
CA SER A 7 -0.33 -22.03 7.39
C SER A 7 -0.13 -21.57 5.94
N VAL A 8 0.18 -22.50 5.03
CA VAL A 8 0.22 -22.21 3.58
C VAL A 8 -1.11 -21.60 3.08
N ARG A 9 -2.23 -21.96 3.73
CA ARG A 9 -3.54 -21.38 3.43
C ARG A 9 -3.63 -19.90 3.74
N LEU A 10 -2.76 -19.37 4.60
CA LEU A 10 -2.73 -17.94 4.92
C LEU A 10 -2.44 -17.10 3.67
N THR A 11 -1.42 -17.48 2.89
CA THR A 11 -1.05 -16.75 1.67
C THR A 11 -2.21 -16.70 0.67
N VAL A 12 -2.88 -17.83 0.45
CA VAL A 12 -4.05 -17.90 -0.45
C VAL A 12 -5.19 -17.03 0.07
N THR A 13 -5.54 -17.17 1.36
CA THR A 13 -6.64 -16.40 1.96
C THR A 13 -6.36 -14.89 1.93
N ASN A 14 -5.12 -14.48 2.17
CA ASN A 14 -4.75 -13.07 2.13
C ASN A 14 -4.83 -12.52 0.69
N ALA A 15 -4.36 -13.27 -0.32
CA ALA A 15 -4.51 -12.89 -1.72
C ALA A 15 -5.98 -12.76 -2.13
N GLU A 16 -6.83 -13.72 -1.74
CA GLU A 16 -8.28 -13.66 -1.97
C GLU A 16 -8.92 -12.45 -1.26
N THR A 17 -8.54 -12.16 -0.02
CA THR A 17 -9.05 -11.03 0.76
C THR A 17 -8.68 -9.70 0.10
N MET A 18 -7.43 -9.52 -0.29
CA MET A 18 -6.97 -8.32 -1.01
C MET A 18 -7.71 -8.14 -2.33
N THR A 19 -7.81 -9.20 -3.13
CA THR A 19 -8.51 -9.16 -4.41
C THR A 19 -10.00 -8.79 -4.21
N ALA A 20 -10.67 -9.43 -3.26
CA ALA A 20 -12.07 -9.14 -2.96
C ALA A 20 -12.27 -7.69 -2.49
N ASN A 21 -11.33 -7.15 -1.69
CA ASN A 21 -11.39 -5.77 -1.24
C ASN A 21 -11.20 -4.79 -2.40
N ALA A 22 -10.22 -5.02 -3.27
CA ALA A 22 -9.99 -4.21 -4.47
C ALA A 22 -11.22 -4.20 -5.39
N VAL A 23 -11.83 -5.35 -5.65
CA VAL A 23 -13.06 -5.46 -6.45
C VAL A 23 -14.22 -4.70 -5.79
N ARG A 24 -14.41 -4.87 -4.48
CA ARG A 24 -15.45 -4.14 -3.73
C ARG A 24 -15.26 -2.62 -3.84
N ARG A 25 -14.03 -2.13 -3.71
CA ARG A 25 -13.69 -0.72 -3.85
C ARG A 25 -14.00 -0.22 -5.27
N ALA A 26 -13.56 -0.93 -6.30
CA ALA A 26 -13.83 -0.58 -7.69
C ALA A 26 -15.35 -0.50 -7.97
N LEU A 27 -16.13 -1.47 -7.52
CA LEU A 27 -17.59 -1.46 -7.65
C LEU A 27 -18.22 -0.27 -6.94
N ARG A 28 -17.75 0.08 -5.74
CA ARG A 28 -18.26 1.21 -4.95
C ARG A 28 -17.94 2.55 -5.63
N LEU A 29 -16.78 2.68 -6.24
CA LEU A 29 -16.36 3.90 -6.94
C LEU A 29 -16.84 3.96 -8.40
N GLY A 30 -17.50 2.91 -8.91
CA GLY A 30 -17.98 2.85 -10.31
C GLY A 30 -16.86 2.64 -11.32
N GLU A 31 -15.75 2.05 -10.91
CA GLU A 31 -14.59 1.77 -11.75
C GLU A 31 -14.74 0.46 -12.52
N VAL A 32 -14.21 0.40 -13.73
CA VAL A 32 -14.25 -0.80 -14.57
C VAL A 32 -13.04 -1.71 -14.40
N GLU A 33 -12.02 -1.22 -13.69
CA GLU A 33 -10.77 -1.92 -13.41
C GLU A 33 -10.52 -2.00 -11.91
N ALA A 34 -9.88 -3.06 -11.46
CA ALA A 34 -9.48 -3.25 -10.08
C ALA A 34 -8.06 -3.81 -10.00
N ALA A 35 -7.20 -3.14 -9.24
CA ALA A 35 -5.91 -3.67 -8.81
C ALA A 35 -5.83 -3.55 -7.28
N ALA A 36 -5.19 -4.51 -6.62
CA ALA A 36 -4.94 -4.42 -5.20
C ALA A 36 -4.00 -3.24 -4.90
N ARG A 37 -4.36 -2.40 -3.92
CA ARG A 37 -3.59 -1.24 -3.45
C ARG A 37 -3.13 -1.43 -2.01
N VAL A 38 -2.27 -0.56 -1.53
CA VAL A 38 -1.82 -0.60 -0.12
C VAL A 38 -3.00 -0.43 0.84
N CYS A 39 -3.99 0.40 0.51
CA CYS A 39 -5.22 0.55 1.30
C CYS A 39 -6.00 -0.77 1.48
N ASP A 40 -5.92 -1.71 0.55
CA ASP A 40 -6.59 -3.02 0.66
C ASP A 40 -5.93 -3.94 1.72
N LEU A 41 -4.70 -3.64 2.16
CA LEU A 41 -4.02 -4.38 3.21
C LEU A 41 -4.72 -4.26 4.57
N ASP A 42 -5.48 -3.21 4.80
CA ASP A 42 -6.23 -2.99 6.04
C ASP A 42 -7.30 -4.07 6.29
N ALA A 43 -7.68 -4.82 5.26
CA ALA A 43 -8.58 -5.97 5.39
C ALA A 43 -7.87 -7.25 5.88
N LEU A 44 -6.54 -7.35 5.79
CA LEU A 44 -5.77 -8.56 6.07
C LEU A 44 -5.74 -8.98 7.54
N PRO A 45 -5.71 -8.08 8.54
CA PRO A 45 -5.74 -8.50 9.94
C PRO A 45 -6.90 -9.44 10.24
N ALA A 46 -8.10 -9.18 9.72
CA ALA A 46 -9.27 -10.01 9.93
C ALA A 46 -9.12 -11.44 9.35
N SER A 47 -8.43 -11.59 8.22
CA SER A 47 -8.18 -12.90 7.59
C SER A 47 -6.96 -13.63 8.15
N THR A 48 -6.05 -12.89 8.79
CA THR A 48 -4.77 -13.39 9.31
C THR A 48 -4.88 -13.84 10.77
N MET A 49 -5.65 -13.10 11.57
CA MET A 49 -5.88 -13.44 12.99
C MET A 49 -6.50 -14.83 13.12
N GLY A 50 -5.96 -15.64 14.03
CA GLY A 50 -6.39 -17.03 14.21
C GLY A 50 -5.77 -18.07 13.25
N LYS A 51 -4.94 -17.62 12.27
CA LYS A 51 -4.17 -18.49 11.36
C LYS A 51 -2.67 -18.41 11.58
N LEU A 52 -2.25 -17.47 12.42
CA LEU A 52 -0.87 -17.37 12.91
C LEU A 52 -0.82 -17.97 14.31
N GLU A 53 0.02 -18.96 14.49
CA GLU A 53 0.39 -19.42 15.82
C GLU A 53 1.53 -18.54 16.31
N ILE A 54 1.18 -17.49 17.05
CA ILE A 54 2.14 -16.57 17.67
C ILE A 54 2.23 -16.98 19.13
N GLU A 55 3.40 -17.46 19.55
CA GLU A 55 3.71 -17.67 20.97
C GLU A 55 3.94 -16.29 21.60
N SER A 56 2.86 -15.58 21.90
CA SER A 56 2.90 -14.31 22.62
C SER A 56 2.72 -14.54 24.11
N LEU A 57 3.62 -13.98 24.91
CA LEU A 57 3.50 -13.98 26.36
C LEU A 57 2.47 -12.97 26.86
N GLU A 58 1.92 -12.13 26.00
CA GLU A 58 0.95 -11.10 26.32
C GLU A 58 -0.25 -11.18 25.36
N GLU A 59 -1.41 -11.45 25.89
CA GLU A 59 -2.67 -11.43 25.15
C GLU A 59 -2.93 -10.05 24.51
N GLY A 60 -3.39 -10.02 23.26
CA GLY A 60 -3.78 -8.79 22.55
C GLY A 60 -2.68 -8.13 21.72
N ARG A 61 -1.50 -8.70 21.60
CA ARG A 61 -0.42 -8.20 20.74
C ARG A 61 -0.47 -8.70 19.29
N GLU A 62 -1.34 -9.66 18.97
CA GLU A 62 -1.39 -10.31 17.66
C GLU A 62 -1.64 -9.29 16.55
N ALA A 63 -2.57 -8.35 16.73
CA ALA A 63 -2.86 -7.32 15.75
C ALA A 63 -1.66 -6.40 15.49
N GLN A 64 -0.90 -6.04 16.54
CA GLN A 64 0.31 -5.25 16.40
C GLN A 64 1.40 -6.01 15.64
N ILE A 65 1.58 -7.29 15.93
CA ILE A 65 2.56 -8.15 15.24
C ILE A 65 2.19 -8.29 13.77
N VAL A 66 0.92 -8.54 13.45
CA VAL A 66 0.43 -8.60 12.07
C VAL A 66 0.69 -7.28 11.35
N GLY A 67 0.38 -6.14 11.96
CA GLY A 67 0.67 -4.81 11.40
C GLY A 67 2.17 -4.62 11.11
N GLN A 68 3.05 -5.00 12.03
CA GLN A 68 4.50 -4.91 11.82
C GLN A 68 4.99 -5.82 10.69
N LEU A 69 4.43 -7.03 10.57
CA LEU A 69 4.74 -7.94 9.46
C LEU A 69 4.30 -7.37 8.12
N MET A 70 3.14 -6.73 8.06
CA MET A 70 2.63 -6.07 6.86
C MET A 70 3.53 -4.89 6.46
N HIS A 71 3.89 -4.01 7.39
CA HIS A 71 4.82 -2.91 7.13
C HIS A 71 6.17 -3.42 6.63
N HIS A 72 6.68 -4.50 7.22
CA HIS A 72 7.93 -5.12 6.77
C HIS A 72 7.82 -5.68 5.36
N ALA A 73 6.72 -6.35 5.03
CA ALA A 73 6.47 -6.88 3.70
C ALA A 73 6.39 -5.77 2.64
N VAL A 74 5.61 -4.71 2.90
CA VAL A 74 5.51 -3.54 2.01
C VAL A 74 6.88 -2.90 1.79
N LEU A 75 7.63 -2.67 2.87
CA LEU A 75 8.96 -2.06 2.78
C LEU A 75 9.96 -2.94 2.01
N THR A 76 9.85 -4.26 2.13
CA THR A 76 10.69 -5.20 1.38
C THR A 76 10.39 -5.10 -0.11
N VAL A 77 9.11 -5.22 -0.50
CA VAL A 77 8.67 -5.09 -1.90
C VAL A 77 9.07 -3.74 -2.49
N PHE A 78 8.84 -2.65 -1.73
CA PHE A 78 9.26 -1.32 -2.15
C PHE A 78 10.76 -1.24 -2.46
N ARG A 79 11.61 -1.79 -1.59
CA ARG A 79 13.07 -1.77 -1.78
C ARG A 79 13.53 -2.64 -2.94
N ASP A 80 12.82 -3.70 -3.24
CA ASP A 80 13.12 -4.59 -4.36
C ASP A 80 12.76 -3.96 -5.71
N LEU A 81 11.68 -3.15 -5.74
CA LEU A 81 11.14 -2.57 -6.97
C LEU A 81 11.63 -1.14 -7.24
N VAL A 82 11.98 -0.37 -6.21
CA VAL A 82 12.29 1.06 -6.33
C VAL A 82 13.75 1.35 -6.02
N SER A 83 14.45 1.90 -7.00
CA SER A 83 15.85 2.29 -6.85
C SER A 83 15.99 3.54 -5.96
N PRO A 84 16.98 3.57 -5.03
CA PRO A 84 17.14 4.68 -4.08
C PRO A 84 17.47 6.05 -4.72
N GLY A 85 18.03 6.05 -5.92
CA GLY A 85 18.61 7.26 -6.54
C GLY A 85 17.60 8.36 -6.90
N ASP A 86 16.36 8.00 -7.21
CA ASP A 86 15.32 8.94 -7.65
C ASP A 86 14.38 9.39 -6.51
N LEU A 87 14.47 8.76 -5.34
CA LEU A 87 13.53 8.99 -4.24
C LEU A 87 13.58 10.40 -3.65
N GLY A 88 14.75 11.07 -3.70
CA GLY A 88 14.88 12.46 -3.24
C GLY A 88 13.98 13.42 -4.02
N ARG A 89 13.95 13.27 -5.36
CA ARG A 89 13.13 14.14 -6.23
C ARG A 89 11.63 13.97 -5.99
N VAL A 90 11.18 12.74 -5.72
CA VAL A 90 9.78 12.50 -5.38
C VAL A 90 9.40 13.15 -4.05
N VAL A 91 10.28 13.09 -3.07
CA VAL A 91 10.05 13.78 -1.78
C VAL A 91 9.95 15.29 -1.99
N ASP A 92 10.92 15.88 -2.70
CA ASP A 92 10.94 17.32 -3.01
C ASP A 92 9.67 17.74 -3.79
N GLU A 93 9.22 16.89 -4.74
CA GLU A 93 8.00 17.13 -5.52
C GLU A 93 6.75 17.11 -4.63
N ILE A 94 6.62 16.13 -3.73
CA ILE A 94 5.50 16.04 -2.79
C ILE A 94 5.51 17.21 -1.82
N GLU A 95 6.66 17.65 -1.33
CA GLU A 95 6.79 18.83 -0.48
C GLU A 95 6.31 20.10 -1.21
N GLN A 96 6.63 20.25 -2.49
CA GLN A 96 6.19 21.38 -3.31
C GLN A 96 4.68 21.30 -3.65
N HIS A 97 4.16 20.08 -3.87
CA HIS A 97 2.73 19.85 -4.12
C HIS A 97 1.87 20.11 -2.86
N GLY A 98 2.47 19.99 -1.68
CA GLY A 98 1.86 20.20 -0.37
C GLY A 98 1.43 18.89 0.29
N ALA A 99 0.45 18.20 -0.25
CA ALA A 99 0.00 16.90 0.26
C ALA A 99 -0.60 16.05 -0.86
N VAL A 100 -0.47 14.73 -0.75
CA VAL A 100 -1.00 13.76 -1.70
C VAL A 100 -2.01 12.89 -0.96
N GLU A 101 -3.24 12.85 -1.45
CA GLU A 101 -4.30 12.02 -0.91
C GLU A 101 -4.48 10.75 -1.75
N VAL A 102 -4.56 9.61 -1.08
CA VAL A 102 -4.80 8.28 -1.67
C VAL A 102 -5.72 7.49 -0.74
N GLY A 103 -6.05 6.26 -1.09
CA GLY A 103 -6.80 5.36 -0.23
C GLY A 103 -8.10 4.86 -0.84
N ASP A 104 -8.97 4.36 0.02
CA ASP A 104 -10.15 3.58 -0.36
C ASP A 104 -11.22 4.42 -1.08
N ASP A 105 -11.27 5.73 -0.81
CA ASP A 105 -12.26 6.66 -1.37
C ASP A 105 -11.74 7.42 -2.61
N VAL A 106 -10.45 7.27 -2.97
CA VAL A 106 -9.83 7.98 -4.11
C VAL A 106 -10.00 7.18 -5.39
N THR A 107 -10.59 7.82 -6.41
CA THR A 107 -10.88 7.24 -7.72
C THR A 107 -9.66 7.17 -8.63
N LEU A 108 -9.71 6.32 -9.67
CA LEU A 108 -8.67 6.27 -10.71
C LEU A 108 -8.55 7.58 -11.50
N ALA A 109 -9.63 8.35 -11.61
CA ALA A 109 -9.60 9.68 -12.23
C ALA A 109 -8.75 10.66 -11.41
N GLU A 110 -8.93 10.68 -10.08
CA GLU A 110 -8.13 11.49 -9.15
C GLU A 110 -6.65 11.06 -9.16
N PHE A 111 -6.36 9.75 -9.22
CA PHE A 111 -4.98 9.28 -9.42
C PHE A 111 -4.38 9.76 -10.74
N THR A 112 -5.17 9.78 -11.81
CA THR A 112 -4.70 10.30 -13.12
C THR A 112 -4.39 11.79 -13.03
N GLU A 113 -5.21 12.57 -12.34
CA GLU A 113 -4.98 13.99 -12.10
C GLU A 113 -3.72 14.21 -11.25
N LEU A 114 -3.57 13.49 -10.15
CA LEU A 114 -2.37 13.50 -9.32
C LEU A 114 -1.11 13.24 -10.15
N LEU A 115 -1.11 12.17 -10.95
CA LEU A 115 0.04 11.79 -11.77
C LEU A 115 0.38 12.86 -12.82
N SER A 116 -0.60 13.60 -13.34
CA SER A 116 -0.36 14.73 -14.26
C SER A 116 0.38 15.89 -13.58
N GLY A 117 0.19 16.07 -12.28
CA GLY A 117 0.82 17.12 -11.47
C GLY A 117 2.14 16.70 -10.80
N THR A 118 2.50 15.40 -10.84
CA THR A 118 3.65 14.83 -10.12
C THR A 118 4.53 13.95 -11.04
N PRO A 119 5.32 14.55 -11.94
CA PRO A 119 6.09 13.82 -12.96
C PRO A 119 7.15 12.87 -12.38
N GLU A 120 7.81 13.21 -11.27
CA GLU A 120 8.81 12.32 -10.67
C GLU A 120 8.15 11.11 -9.99
N LEU A 121 7.03 11.29 -9.31
CA LEU A 121 6.22 10.19 -8.77
C LEU A 121 5.68 9.31 -9.90
N THR A 122 5.17 9.93 -10.97
CA THR A 122 4.66 9.24 -12.17
C THR A 122 5.72 8.35 -12.79
N LYS A 123 6.94 8.84 -12.95
CA LYS A 123 8.06 8.09 -13.51
C LYS A 123 8.40 6.84 -12.69
N ILE A 124 8.43 6.98 -11.35
CA ILE A 124 8.72 5.84 -10.48
C ILE A 124 7.55 4.85 -10.48
N ALA A 125 6.31 5.33 -10.38
CA ALA A 125 5.13 4.48 -10.39
C ALA A 125 5.02 3.69 -11.72
N ALA A 126 5.29 4.31 -12.86
CA ALA A 126 5.33 3.64 -14.15
C ALA A 126 6.44 2.58 -14.22
N GLY A 127 7.62 2.87 -13.64
CA GLY A 127 8.70 1.89 -13.55
C GLY A 127 8.35 0.67 -12.69
N VAL A 128 7.53 0.85 -11.67
CA VAL A 128 7.03 -0.24 -10.81
C VAL A 128 5.91 -1.02 -11.50
N ALA A 129 4.98 -0.33 -12.14
CA ALA A 129 3.79 -0.94 -12.76
C ALA A 129 4.10 -1.59 -14.12
N GLY A 130 5.12 -1.10 -14.84
CA GLY A 130 5.51 -1.57 -16.17
C GLY A 130 4.89 -0.77 -17.33
N ASP A 131 5.44 -0.94 -18.52
CA ASP A 131 5.16 -0.11 -19.70
C ASP A 131 3.70 -0.18 -20.24
N ALA A 132 2.98 -1.26 -19.93
CA ALA A 132 1.61 -1.47 -20.38
C ALA A 132 0.59 -1.40 -19.23
N ALA A 133 0.96 -0.75 -18.12
CA ALA A 133 0.14 -0.71 -16.93
C ALA A 133 -1.18 0.04 -17.17
N THR A 134 -2.25 -0.50 -16.61
CA THR A 134 -3.56 0.14 -16.54
C THR A 134 -3.57 1.27 -15.51
N ALA A 135 -4.62 2.11 -15.51
CA ALA A 135 -4.78 3.14 -14.49
C ALA A 135 -4.88 2.55 -13.06
N ALA A 136 -5.50 1.38 -12.92
CA ALA A 136 -5.60 0.69 -11.63
C ALA A 136 -4.24 0.19 -11.13
N GLU A 137 -3.39 -0.33 -12.02
CA GLU A 137 -2.03 -0.77 -11.70
C GLU A 137 -1.12 0.41 -11.37
N LEU A 138 -1.24 1.53 -12.08
CA LEU A 138 -0.52 2.76 -11.75
C LEU A 138 -0.92 3.29 -10.37
N ALA A 139 -2.21 3.31 -10.03
CA ALA A 139 -2.68 3.70 -8.69
C ALA A 139 -2.11 2.79 -7.59
N SER A 140 -2.02 1.47 -7.85
CA SER A 140 -1.37 0.51 -6.95
C SER A 140 0.10 0.85 -6.74
N ALA A 141 0.83 1.15 -7.81
CA ALA A 141 2.24 1.52 -7.75
C ALA A 141 2.46 2.84 -7.00
N VAL A 142 1.59 3.84 -7.20
CA VAL A 142 1.62 5.12 -6.45
C VAL A 142 1.51 4.88 -4.95
N GLU A 143 0.50 4.13 -4.52
CA GLU A 143 0.34 3.83 -3.08
C GLU A 143 1.54 3.07 -2.50
N LEU A 144 2.12 2.12 -3.25
CA LEU A 144 3.32 1.40 -2.83
C LEU A 144 4.51 2.34 -2.66
N VAL A 145 4.71 3.29 -3.59
CA VAL A 145 5.82 4.26 -3.52
C VAL A 145 5.64 5.19 -2.33
N LEU A 146 4.45 5.75 -2.13
CA LEU A 146 4.15 6.66 -1.02
C LEU A 146 4.30 5.96 0.34
N GLU A 147 3.73 4.76 0.50
CA GLU A 147 3.87 3.98 1.73
C GLU A 147 5.32 3.58 2.00
N GLY A 148 6.06 3.16 0.96
CA GLY A 148 7.49 2.85 1.07
C GLY A 148 8.33 4.05 1.50
N LEU A 149 8.04 5.24 1.01
CA LEU A 149 8.66 6.49 1.44
C LEU A 149 8.32 6.82 2.91
N HIS A 150 7.06 6.64 3.32
CA HIS A 150 6.64 6.81 4.70
C HIS A 150 7.36 5.82 5.63
N LEU A 151 7.34 4.53 5.32
CA LEU A 151 8.00 3.48 6.12
C LEU A 151 9.52 3.66 6.17
N SER A 152 10.10 4.31 5.14
CA SER A 152 11.51 4.74 5.12
C SER A 152 11.77 6.07 5.84
N LYS A 153 10.76 6.62 6.52
CA LYS A 153 10.81 7.88 7.28
C LYS A 153 11.14 9.11 6.44
N ARG A 154 10.72 9.13 5.18
CA ARG A 154 10.90 10.27 4.27
C ARG A 154 9.64 11.12 4.12
N LEU A 155 8.46 10.56 4.34
CA LEU A 155 7.18 11.28 4.34
C LEU A 155 6.44 11.08 5.66
N ASN A 156 5.59 12.03 6.00
CA ASN A 156 4.56 11.88 7.01
C ASN A 156 3.35 11.16 6.39
N LYS A 157 2.59 10.47 7.23
CA LYS A 157 1.32 9.82 6.86
C LYS A 157 0.28 10.19 7.91
N ASP A 158 -0.87 10.64 7.43
CA ASP A 158 -2.07 10.83 8.24
C ASP A 158 -3.23 10.04 7.59
N ALA A 159 -3.92 9.22 8.36
CA ALA A 159 -5.02 8.39 7.88
C ALA A 159 -6.28 8.73 8.65
N LEU A 160 -7.31 9.18 7.94
CA LEU A 160 -8.60 9.55 8.50
C LEU A 160 -9.72 8.98 7.63
N GLY A 161 -10.53 8.09 8.21
CA GLY A 161 -11.59 7.41 7.47
C GLY A 161 -11.02 6.53 6.33
N GLY A 162 -11.56 6.66 5.12
CA GLY A 162 -11.10 5.94 3.92
C GLY A 162 -10.01 6.67 3.13
N ALA A 163 -9.54 7.84 3.60
CA ALA A 163 -8.51 8.64 2.97
C ALA A 163 -7.19 8.55 3.74
N THR A 164 -6.09 8.56 3.01
CA THR A 164 -4.72 8.60 3.54
C THR A 164 -3.97 9.74 2.86
N THR A 165 -3.40 10.63 3.65
CA THR A 165 -2.65 11.79 3.17
C THR A 165 -1.15 11.61 3.45
N TYR A 166 -0.33 11.80 2.44
CA TYR A 166 1.12 11.86 2.56
C TYR A 166 1.61 13.29 2.33
N SER A 167 2.54 13.74 3.17
CA SER A 167 3.13 15.08 3.09
C SER A 167 4.62 15.06 3.39
N GLY A 168 5.31 16.13 3.01
CA GLY A 168 6.70 16.36 3.40
C GLY A 168 6.90 16.36 4.93
N ARG A 169 8.12 16.17 5.35
CA ARG A 169 8.53 16.13 6.76
C ARG A 169 9.00 17.50 7.24
#